data_1b6d864eecdad340ca5fb0a940f291c0
#
_entry.id   1b6d864eecdad340ca5fb0a940f291c0
#
_cell.length_a   1.000
_cell.length_b   1.000
_cell.length_c   1.000
_cell.angle_alpha   90.00
_cell.angle_beta   90.00
_cell.angle_gamma   90.00
#
_symmetry.space_group_name_H-M   'P 1'
#
loop_
_entity.id
_entity.type
_entity.pdbx_description
1 polymer ?
#
loop_
_entity_poly.entity_id
_entity_poly.type
_entity_poly.pdbx_seq_one_letter_code
_entity_poly.pdbx_strand_id
1 'polypeptide(L)'
;MNFYKKHLHKDKYKVYSPIIEWNIDEDKTNSDLNYLPNMRTDITIENKVEDIQLIIDTKFYQSTLNDSYMGHGKKHVTSNLYQIFAYINNSEFEGVKRGMLLYPTVETEIDSMYWINGKKIEVKTVNLDEEWDKIEERLLSIIN
;
A
#
# COMPACT_ATOMS: atom_id res chain seq x y z
N MET A 1 -5.10 -7.58 -7.78
CA MET A 1 -6.37 -6.81 -7.85
C MET A 1 -7.58 -7.66 -8.14
N ASN A 2 -7.51 -8.55 -9.11
CA ASN A 2 -8.65 -9.43 -9.46
C ASN A 2 -9.14 -10.29 -8.30
N PHE A 3 -8.22 -10.73 -7.44
CA PHE A 3 -8.56 -11.47 -6.23
C PHE A 3 -9.58 -10.71 -5.36
N TYR A 4 -9.27 -9.47 -5.01
CA TYR A 4 -10.15 -8.67 -4.16
C TYR A 4 -11.46 -8.31 -4.84
N LYS A 5 -11.44 -8.04 -6.14
CA LYS A 5 -12.67 -7.79 -6.89
C LYS A 5 -13.62 -9.00 -6.86
N LYS A 6 -13.06 -10.20 -6.86
CA LYS A 6 -13.84 -11.43 -6.84
C LYS A 6 -14.38 -11.77 -5.44
N HIS A 7 -13.59 -11.52 -4.40
CA HIS A 7 -13.88 -12.01 -3.04
C HIS A 7 -14.55 -10.98 -2.13
N LEU A 8 -14.42 -9.68 -2.43
CA LEU A 8 -15.01 -8.63 -1.60
C LEU A 8 -16.41 -8.25 -2.09
N HIS A 9 -17.30 -8.04 -1.15
CA HIS A 9 -18.69 -7.68 -1.44
C HIS A 9 -18.78 -6.27 -2.02
N LYS A 10 -19.35 -6.13 -3.20
CA LYS A 10 -19.41 -4.85 -3.93
C LYS A 10 -20.24 -3.78 -3.24
N ASP A 11 -21.18 -4.17 -2.39
CA ASP A 11 -21.99 -3.20 -1.64
C ASP A 11 -21.19 -2.51 -0.53
N LYS A 12 -20.18 -3.19 0.00
CA LYS A 12 -19.31 -2.66 1.05
C LYS A 12 -17.99 -2.11 0.52
N TYR A 13 -17.43 -2.73 -0.52
CA TYR A 13 -16.08 -2.42 -1.00
C TYR A 13 -16.08 -2.00 -2.45
N LYS A 14 -15.22 -1.02 -2.73
CA LYS A 14 -14.83 -0.65 -4.09
C LYS A 14 -13.35 -0.98 -4.27
N VAL A 15 -13.04 -1.80 -5.28
CA VAL A 15 -11.67 -2.24 -5.58
C VAL A 15 -11.27 -1.70 -6.96
N TYR A 16 -10.20 -0.92 -7.03
CA TYR A 16 -9.77 -0.30 -8.27
C TYR A 16 -8.27 0.04 -8.22
N SER A 17 -7.73 0.54 -9.33
CA SER A 17 -6.31 0.92 -9.45
C SER A 17 -6.24 2.30 -10.10
N PRO A 18 -6.45 3.36 -9.33
CA PRO A 18 -6.50 4.71 -9.89
C PRO A 18 -5.10 5.28 -10.14
N ILE A 19 -5.03 6.25 -11.03
CA ILE A 19 -3.93 7.19 -11.09
C ILE A 19 -4.21 8.27 -10.04
N ILE A 20 -3.23 8.51 -9.17
CA ILE A 20 -3.31 9.58 -8.17
C ILE A 20 -2.60 10.79 -8.74
N GLU A 21 -3.28 11.92 -8.75
CA GLU A 21 -2.70 13.19 -9.18
C GLU A 21 -1.95 13.84 -8.01
N TRP A 22 -0.86 14.53 -8.35
CA TRP A 22 -0.14 15.33 -7.37
C TRP A 22 -1.02 16.47 -6.88
N ASN A 23 -1.12 16.62 -5.57
CA ASN A 23 -1.84 17.73 -4.94
C ASN A 23 -0.98 18.99 -5.01
N ILE A 24 -1.13 19.73 -6.08
CA ILE A 24 -0.26 20.86 -6.43
C ILE A 24 -0.86 22.18 -5.96
N ASP A 25 -0.02 23.04 -5.40
CA ASP A 25 -0.36 24.45 -5.15
C ASP A 25 -0.25 25.20 -6.49
N GLU A 26 -1.34 25.33 -7.21
CA GLU A 26 -1.37 25.90 -8.55
C GLU A 26 -0.91 27.36 -8.59
N ASP A 27 -1.25 28.15 -7.58
CA ASP A 27 -0.87 29.55 -7.47
C ASP A 27 0.63 29.77 -7.20
N LYS A 28 1.34 28.72 -6.79
CA LYS A 28 2.78 28.75 -6.53
C LYS A 28 3.59 27.96 -7.54
N THR A 29 2.92 27.17 -8.38
CA THR A 29 3.57 26.26 -9.32
C THR A 29 3.59 26.89 -10.70
N ASN A 30 4.77 26.99 -11.30
CA ASN A 30 4.96 27.55 -12.64
C ASN A 30 5.71 26.63 -13.61
N SER A 31 5.91 25.39 -13.21
CA SER A 31 6.67 24.42 -14.01
C SER A 31 5.74 23.47 -14.76
N ASP A 32 6.27 22.81 -15.79
CA ASP A 32 5.52 21.84 -16.57
C ASP A 32 5.20 20.61 -15.73
N LEU A 33 3.92 20.34 -15.52
CA LEU A 33 3.45 19.19 -14.74
C LEU A 33 3.75 17.84 -15.41
N ASN A 34 4.03 17.83 -16.72
CA ASN A 34 4.40 16.61 -17.43
C ASN A 34 5.73 16.01 -16.97
N TYR A 35 6.55 16.80 -16.29
CA TYR A 35 7.80 16.29 -15.68
C TYR A 35 7.57 15.54 -14.36
N LEU A 36 6.39 15.66 -13.77
CA LEU A 36 6.06 14.88 -12.57
C LEU A 36 5.77 13.43 -12.94
N PRO A 37 6.31 12.45 -12.18
CA PRO A 37 6.04 11.05 -12.46
C PRO A 37 4.58 10.70 -12.19
N ASN A 38 4.07 9.73 -12.93
CA ASN A 38 2.74 9.19 -12.68
C ASN A 38 2.73 8.40 -11.36
N MET A 39 1.67 8.58 -10.58
CA MET A 39 1.40 7.77 -9.40
C MET A 39 0.19 6.88 -9.68
N ARG A 40 0.43 5.59 -9.86
CA ARG A 40 -0.65 4.61 -10.03
C ARG A 40 -0.55 3.57 -8.94
N THR A 41 -1.65 3.34 -8.25
CA THR A 41 -1.68 2.30 -7.22
C THR A 41 -1.81 0.93 -7.87
N ASP A 42 -1.24 -0.09 -7.22
CA ASP A 42 -1.48 -1.46 -7.64
C ASP A 42 -2.90 -1.88 -7.28
N ILE A 43 -3.28 -1.63 -6.04
CA ILE A 43 -4.61 -1.97 -5.52
C ILE A 43 -5.08 -0.87 -4.59
N THR A 44 -6.29 -0.36 -4.80
CA THR A 44 -6.95 0.52 -3.86
C THR A 44 -8.29 -0.08 -3.48
N ILE A 45 -8.56 -0.17 -2.19
CA ILE A 45 -9.78 -0.71 -1.63
C ILE A 45 -10.43 0.34 -0.74
N GLU A 46 -11.63 0.76 -1.10
CA GLU A 46 -12.44 1.65 -0.26
C GLU A 46 -13.51 0.84 0.46
N ASN A 47 -13.52 0.94 1.78
CA ASN A 47 -14.61 0.45 2.61
C ASN A 47 -15.64 1.56 2.74
N LYS A 48 -16.77 1.39 2.05
CA LYS A 48 -17.83 2.41 1.97
C LYS A 48 -18.60 2.57 3.26
N VAL A 49 -18.60 1.54 4.10
CA VAL A 49 -19.33 1.55 5.38
C VAL A 49 -18.51 2.24 6.46
N GLU A 50 -17.24 1.95 6.54
CA GLU A 50 -16.34 2.50 7.57
C GLU A 50 -15.59 3.76 7.10
N ASP A 51 -15.73 4.13 5.85
CA ASP A 51 -15.10 5.31 5.25
C ASP A 51 -13.56 5.26 5.35
N ILE A 52 -13.01 4.14 4.90
CA ILE A 52 -11.56 3.86 4.90
C ILE A 52 -11.10 3.58 3.49
N GLN A 53 -10.00 4.20 3.09
CA GLN A 53 -9.29 3.87 1.86
C GLN A 53 -7.96 3.19 2.19
N LEU A 54 -7.78 1.98 1.67
CA LEU A 54 -6.52 1.23 1.77
C LEU A 54 -5.83 1.21 0.40
N ILE A 55 -4.62 1.74 0.36
CA ILE A 55 -3.77 1.67 -0.83
C ILE A 55 -2.71 0.61 -0.59
N ILE A 56 -2.68 -0.41 -1.44
CA ILE A 56 -1.72 -1.51 -1.37
C ILE A 56 -0.74 -1.38 -2.54
N ASP A 57 0.54 -1.39 -2.22
CA ASP A 57 1.61 -1.46 -3.20
C ASP A 57 2.31 -2.81 -3.05
N THR A 58 2.27 -3.61 -4.11
CA THR A 58 2.84 -4.96 -4.10
C THR A 58 4.29 -4.95 -4.54
N LYS A 59 5.14 -5.66 -3.80
CA LYS A 59 6.58 -5.72 -4.05
C LYS A 59 7.07 -7.16 -4.17
N PHE A 60 6.39 -7.96 -4.99
CA PHE A 60 6.65 -9.40 -5.07
C PHE A 60 8.01 -9.78 -5.64
N TYR A 61 8.76 -8.83 -6.17
CA TYR A 61 10.11 -9.02 -6.73
C TYR A 61 11.21 -8.44 -5.83
N GLN A 62 10.89 -7.94 -4.64
CA GLN A 62 11.84 -7.26 -3.76
C GLN A 62 11.94 -7.94 -2.40
N SER A 63 13.05 -7.70 -1.71
CA SER A 63 13.20 -8.06 -0.31
C SER A 63 12.42 -7.10 0.57
N THR A 64 11.81 -7.63 1.65
CA THR A 64 11.01 -6.83 2.58
C THR A 64 11.88 -5.85 3.37
N LEU A 65 13.07 -6.28 3.76
CA LEU A 65 13.97 -5.51 4.63
C LEU A 65 15.35 -5.38 3.99
N ASN A 66 15.98 -4.24 4.23
CA ASN A 66 17.40 -4.03 3.91
C ASN A 66 18.25 -4.43 5.11
N ASP A 67 19.43 -4.98 4.84
CA ASP A 67 20.46 -5.16 5.87
C ASP A 67 21.04 -3.82 6.27
N SER A 68 21.29 -3.66 7.56
CA SER A 68 21.98 -2.47 8.06
C SER A 68 23.48 -2.63 7.86
N TYR A 69 24.11 -1.64 7.22
CA TYR A 69 25.57 -1.60 7.05
C TYR A 69 26.35 -1.56 8.36
N MET A 70 25.70 -1.15 9.43
CA MET A 70 26.35 -1.01 10.74
C MET A 70 25.96 -2.11 11.74
N GLY A 71 25.34 -3.19 11.28
CA GLY A 71 24.94 -4.29 12.13
C GLY A 71 23.77 -4.00 13.04
N HIS A 72 23.00 -2.95 12.77
CA HIS A 72 21.83 -2.55 13.58
C HIS A 72 20.57 -3.31 13.25
N GLY A 73 20.66 -4.41 12.49
CA GLY A 73 19.53 -5.21 12.06
C GLY A 73 18.93 -4.74 10.74
N LYS A 74 17.82 -5.37 10.37
CA LYS A 74 17.16 -5.10 9.09
C LYS A 74 16.16 -3.97 9.20
N LYS A 75 16.06 -3.17 8.14
CA LYS A 75 15.12 -2.06 8.05
C LYS A 75 14.25 -2.16 6.81
N HIS A 76 13.09 -1.56 6.86
CA HIS A 76 12.23 -1.44 5.69
C HIS A 76 12.91 -0.63 4.58
N VAL A 77 12.59 -0.98 3.33
CA VAL A 77 13.18 -0.30 2.16
C VAL A 77 12.63 1.13 2.09
N THR A 78 13.52 2.12 2.24
CA THR A 78 13.17 3.53 2.36
C THR A 78 12.38 4.06 1.17
N SER A 79 12.82 3.74 -0.06
CA SER A 79 12.16 4.21 -1.27
C SER A 79 10.71 3.69 -1.39
N ASN A 80 10.47 2.47 -0.93
CA ASN A 80 9.12 1.89 -0.92
C ASN A 80 8.22 2.60 0.09
N LEU A 81 8.74 2.95 1.26
CA LEU A 81 8.01 3.73 2.25
C LEU A 81 7.67 5.12 1.71
N TYR A 82 8.60 5.80 1.07
CA TYR A 82 8.35 7.11 0.47
C TYR A 82 7.27 7.03 -0.60
N GLN A 83 7.27 5.98 -1.40
CA GLN A 83 6.27 5.78 -2.44
C GLN A 83 4.86 5.66 -1.86
N ILE A 84 4.68 4.83 -0.83
CA ILE A 84 3.36 4.66 -0.22
C ILE A 84 2.91 5.95 0.50
N PHE A 85 3.82 6.69 1.11
CA PHE A 85 3.52 7.99 1.69
C PHE A 85 3.07 9.00 0.63
N ALA A 86 3.73 9.03 -0.53
CA ALA A 86 3.33 9.91 -1.62
C ALA A 86 1.91 9.60 -2.08
N TYR A 87 1.56 8.34 -2.22
CA TYR A 87 0.21 7.93 -2.62
C TYR A 87 -0.85 8.38 -1.60
N ILE A 88 -0.61 8.14 -0.33
CA ILE A 88 -1.55 8.51 0.73
C ILE A 88 -1.69 10.03 0.83
N ASN A 89 -0.57 10.76 0.79
CA ASN A 89 -0.59 12.21 0.94
C ASN A 89 -1.25 12.93 -0.22
N ASN A 90 -1.25 12.36 -1.41
CA ASN A 90 -1.87 12.95 -2.59
C ASN A 90 -3.26 12.40 -2.90
N SER A 91 -3.72 11.38 -2.21
CA SER A 91 -5.09 10.87 -2.36
C SER A 91 -6.10 11.90 -1.86
N GLU A 92 -7.13 12.15 -2.66
CA GLU A 92 -8.22 13.08 -2.31
C GLU A 92 -9.30 12.45 -1.42
N PHE A 93 -9.17 11.19 -1.08
CA PHE A 93 -10.12 10.51 -0.20
C PHE A 93 -10.21 11.22 1.14
N GLU A 94 -11.43 11.55 1.59
CA GLU A 94 -11.65 12.37 2.79
C GLU A 94 -11.70 11.56 4.09
N GLY A 95 -11.94 10.26 4.02
CA GLY A 95 -11.99 9.39 5.19
C GLY A 95 -10.60 8.99 5.67
N VAL A 96 -10.55 7.91 6.44
CA VAL A 96 -9.29 7.37 6.97
C VAL A 96 -8.48 6.74 5.83
N LYS A 97 -7.20 7.10 5.75
CA LYS A 97 -6.29 6.58 4.74
C LYS A 97 -5.29 5.61 5.36
N ARG A 98 -5.17 4.45 4.74
CA ARG A 98 -4.20 3.42 5.11
C ARG A 98 -3.31 3.11 3.92
N GLY A 99 -2.03 2.92 4.16
CA GLY A 99 -1.08 2.45 3.16
C GLY A 99 -0.48 1.11 3.58
N MET A 100 -0.31 0.21 2.63
CA MET A 100 0.29 -1.08 2.87
C MET A 100 1.31 -1.43 1.80
N LEU A 101 2.50 -1.82 2.23
CA LEU A 101 3.47 -2.51 1.39
C LEU A 101 3.29 -4.01 1.58
N LEU A 102 3.08 -4.73 0.50
CA LEU A 102 2.84 -6.18 0.52
C LEU A 102 3.95 -6.90 -0.23
N TYR A 103 4.70 -7.74 0.49
CA TYR A 103 5.84 -8.50 -0.01
C TYR A 103 5.57 -10.00 0.03
N PRO A 104 6.26 -10.79 -0.80
CA PRO A 104 6.30 -12.23 -0.58
C PRO A 104 7.16 -12.52 0.66
N THR A 105 6.79 -13.54 1.42
CA THR A 105 7.64 -14.03 2.50
C THR A 105 8.83 -14.78 1.90
N VAL A 106 10.03 -14.29 2.16
CA VAL A 106 11.27 -14.93 1.68
C VAL A 106 12.04 -15.53 2.85
N GLU A 107 12.42 -14.72 3.82
CA GLU A 107 13.20 -15.16 4.99
C GLU A 107 12.42 -15.04 6.28
N THR A 108 11.67 -13.95 6.43
CA THR A 108 10.98 -13.61 7.67
C THR A 108 9.57 -13.14 7.36
N GLU A 109 8.60 -13.66 8.10
CA GLU A 109 7.24 -13.16 8.06
C GLU A 109 7.18 -11.80 8.77
N ILE A 110 6.62 -10.79 8.10
CA ILE A 110 6.49 -9.44 8.61
C ILE A 110 5.02 -9.05 8.71
N ASP A 111 4.68 -8.44 9.84
CA ASP A 111 3.35 -7.89 10.09
C ASP A 111 3.50 -6.62 10.93
N SER A 112 4.00 -5.57 10.30
CA SER A 112 4.30 -4.30 10.96
C SER A 112 3.20 -3.27 10.70
N MET A 113 2.92 -2.45 11.71
CA MET A 113 1.95 -1.37 11.60
C MET A 113 2.45 -0.15 12.36
N TYR A 114 2.39 1.00 11.69
CA TYR A 114 2.81 2.28 12.25
C TYR A 114 1.75 3.35 12.03
N TRP A 115 1.58 4.23 13.00
CA TRP A 115 0.84 5.46 12.84
C TRP A 115 1.83 6.61 12.68
N ILE A 116 1.82 7.24 11.51
CA ILE A 116 2.76 8.31 11.19
C ILE A 116 1.98 9.49 10.63
N ASN A 117 2.06 10.63 11.29
CA ASN A 117 1.33 11.85 10.91
C ASN A 117 -0.19 11.60 10.72
N GLY A 118 -0.77 10.79 11.59
CA GLY A 118 -2.20 10.49 11.55
C GLY A 118 -2.60 9.46 10.49
N LYS A 119 -1.64 8.84 9.81
CA LYS A 119 -1.90 7.85 8.78
C LYS A 119 -1.36 6.49 9.18
N LYS A 120 -2.11 5.45 8.87
CA LYS A 120 -1.72 4.08 9.18
C LYS A 120 -0.91 3.50 8.03
N ILE A 121 0.33 3.11 8.32
CA ILE A 121 1.25 2.50 7.36
C ILE A 121 1.55 1.08 7.82
N GLU A 122 1.36 0.12 6.92
CA GLU A 122 1.55 -1.29 7.22
C GLU A 122 2.57 -1.89 6.26
N VAL A 123 3.40 -2.80 6.77
CA VAL A 123 4.31 -3.60 5.96
C VAL A 123 4.03 -5.05 6.29
N LYS A 124 3.54 -5.79 5.31
CA LYS A 124 3.08 -7.16 5.51
C LYS A 124 3.65 -8.09 4.46
N THR A 125 3.73 -9.36 4.81
CA THR A 125 4.17 -10.42 3.90
C THR A 125 3.06 -11.42 3.67
N VAL A 126 3.12 -12.09 2.51
CA VAL A 126 2.28 -13.24 2.20
C VAL A 126 3.17 -14.38 1.73
N ASN A 127 3.01 -15.56 2.33
CA ASN A 127 3.77 -16.74 1.94
C ASN A 127 3.12 -17.41 0.73
N LEU A 128 3.75 -17.27 -0.43
CA LEU A 128 3.25 -17.82 -1.69
C LEU A 128 3.53 -19.30 -1.89
N ASP A 129 4.32 -19.90 -0.99
CA ASP A 129 4.62 -21.35 -1.02
C ASP A 129 3.62 -22.18 -0.23
N GLU A 130 2.62 -21.56 0.36
CA GLU A 130 1.55 -22.26 1.06
C GLU A 130 0.45 -22.74 0.12
N GLU A 131 -0.44 -23.59 0.63
CA GLU A 131 -1.64 -23.98 -0.09
C GLU A 131 -2.54 -22.77 -0.37
N TRP A 132 -3.26 -22.82 -1.47
CA TRP A 132 -4.10 -21.71 -1.91
C TRP A 132 -5.08 -21.22 -0.86
N ASP A 133 -5.69 -22.13 -0.11
CA ASP A 133 -6.65 -21.77 0.94
C ASP A 133 -6.03 -20.85 2.00
N LYS A 134 -4.77 -21.09 2.36
CA LYS A 134 -4.05 -20.27 3.34
C LYS A 134 -3.63 -18.94 2.76
N ILE A 135 -3.23 -18.91 1.50
CA ILE A 135 -2.92 -17.64 0.80
C ILE A 135 -4.17 -16.77 0.75
N GLU A 136 -5.29 -17.35 0.36
CA GLU A 136 -6.58 -16.67 0.30
C GLU A 136 -7.00 -16.10 1.66
N GLU A 137 -6.90 -16.92 2.71
CA GLU A 137 -7.20 -16.50 4.08
C GLU A 137 -6.32 -15.31 4.51
N ARG A 138 -5.01 -15.40 4.22
CA ARG A 138 -4.08 -14.31 4.53
C ARG A 138 -4.43 -13.02 3.80
N LEU A 139 -4.67 -13.09 2.49
CA LEU A 139 -5.02 -11.92 1.67
C LEU A 139 -6.31 -11.26 2.14
N LEU A 140 -7.29 -12.02 2.60
CA LEU A 140 -8.53 -11.46 3.16
C LEU A 140 -8.32 -10.88 4.55
N SER A 141 -7.44 -11.45 5.35
CA SER A 141 -7.18 -10.98 6.71
C SER A 141 -6.45 -9.64 6.77
N ILE A 142 -5.55 -9.38 5.82
CA ILE A 142 -4.70 -8.18 5.87
C ILE A 142 -5.44 -6.88 5.57
N ILE A 143 -6.62 -6.93 4.98
CA ILE A 143 -7.40 -5.74 4.65
C ILE A 143 -8.29 -5.25 5.78
N ASN A 144 -8.43 -6.02 6.84
CA ASN A 144 -9.28 -5.67 8.00
C ASN A 144 -8.57 -4.79 9.03
#